data_57650b094726317920f0294adcf631e5
#
_entry.id   57650b094726317920f0294adcf631e5
#
_cell.length_a   1.000
_cell.length_b   1.000
_cell.length_c   1.000
_cell.angle_alpha   90.00
_cell.angle_beta   90.00
_cell.angle_gamma   90.00
#
_symmetry.space_group_name_H-M   'P 1'
#
loop_
_entity.id
_entity.type
_entity.pdbx_description
1 polymer ?
#
loop_
_entity_poly.entity_id
_entity_poly.type
_entity_poly.pdbx_seq_one_letter_code
_entity_poly.pdbx_strand_id
1 'polypeptide(L)'
;MLQLELAQIPIVDGAMGVGGANVQRVLQTIGQRAAGTDLIVFPETTLSGFPTRDTVGEVAETIDGPSLSAVRDAAREAGVAVAVGLAERDGKRFFNTTVLVDERGEIALRYRKTHLWASDVGVFEPGDRYEVCNFKGLTVGLLICYDIEFPETARAVASLGADLLIVTNGNMEPFGPVHRRAIVARAMENQMFAALVNRIGSGDDNLTFPGESALIDPFGEVVCDAGHEETVLRATLDPAHLEGAREHYRYLHDARIALDLATLNDEYGQPARVIRAR
;
A
#
# COMPACT_ATOMS: atom_id res chain seq x y z
N MET A 1 -10.61 1.37 17.95
CA MET A 1 -11.02 0.92 16.60
C MET A 1 -10.54 1.93 15.57
N LEU A 2 -10.00 1.48 14.44
CA LEU A 2 -9.57 2.30 13.33
C LEU A 2 -10.57 2.16 12.17
N GLN A 3 -11.00 3.28 11.58
CA GLN A 3 -11.94 3.30 10.47
C GLN A 3 -11.18 3.47 9.15
N LEU A 4 -11.27 2.49 8.27
CA LEU A 4 -10.63 2.46 6.97
C LEU A 4 -11.65 2.69 5.85
N GLU A 5 -11.21 3.32 4.77
CA GLU A 5 -11.86 3.28 3.46
C GLU A 5 -10.90 2.67 2.45
N LEU A 6 -11.31 1.58 1.80
CA LEU A 6 -10.58 0.90 0.75
C LEU A 6 -11.16 1.33 -0.59
N ALA A 7 -10.43 2.17 -1.32
CA ALA A 7 -10.92 2.80 -2.55
C ALA A 7 -10.65 1.88 -3.77
N GLN A 8 -11.57 0.97 -4.06
CA GLN A 8 -11.55 0.15 -5.27
C GLN A 8 -12.06 0.96 -6.44
N ILE A 9 -11.15 1.62 -7.14
CA ILE A 9 -11.45 2.57 -8.22
C ILE A 9 -10.74 2.21 -9.52
N PRO A 10 -11.29 2.61 -10.68
CA PRO A 10 -10.56 2.54 -11.96
C PRO A 10 -9.43 3.57 -11.97
N ILE A 11 -8.35 3.22 -12.66
CA ILE A 11 -7.16 4.05 -12.85
C ILE A 11 -6.91 4.19 -14.34
N VAL A 12 -6.64 5.40 -14.79
CA VAL A 12 -6.25 5.71 -16.18
C VAL A 12 -4.73 5.62 -16.28
N ASP A 13 -4.24 4.71 -17.09
CA ASP A 13 -2.80 4.54 -17.30
C ASP A 13 -2.23 5.74 -18.08
N GLY A 14 -1.04 6.21 -17.71
CA GLY A 14 -0.40 7.38 -18.30
C GLY A 14 -1.06 8.73 -17.97
N ALA A 15 -2.00 8.80 -17.03
CA ALA A 15 -2.56 10.07 -16.56
C ALA A 15 -1.47 10.90 -15.87
N MET A 16 -1.47 12.22 -16.12
CA MET A 16 -0.40 13.11 -15.67
C MET A 16 -0.92 14.28 -14.84
N GLY A 17 -0.16 14.60 -13.78
CA GLY A 17 -0.26 15.83 -13.01
C GLY A 17 -1.56 16.06 -12.25
N VAL A 18 -1.63 17.18 -11.55
CA VAL A 18 -2.76 17.53 -10.65
C VAL A 18 -4.10 17.64 -11.41
N GLY A 19 -4.10 18.06 -12.67
CA GLY A 19 -5.29 18.12 -13.51
C GLY A 19 -5.72 16.77 -14.10
N GLY A 20 -4.91 15.72 -13.97
CA GLY A 20 -5.19 14.39 -14.49
C GLY A 20 -6.36 13.70 -13.79
N ALA A 21 -7.05 12.82 -14.51
CA ALA A 21 -8.26 12.15 -14.02
C ALA A 21 -8.02 11.38 -12.70
N ASN A 22 -6.87 10.74 -12.55
CA ASN A 22 -6.53 9.96 -11.37
C ASN A 22 -6.39 10.84 -10.12
N VAL A 23 -5.61 11.92 -10.20
CA VAL A 23 -5.42 12.84 -9.08
C VAL A 23 -6.74 13.49 -8.68
N GLN A 24 -7.54 13.93 -9.66
CA GLN A 24 -8.86 14.51 -9.39
C GLN A 24 -9.79 13.50 -8.69
N ARG A 25 -9.75 12.23 -9.08
CA ARG A 25 -10.53 11.17 -8.42
C ARG A 25 -10.07 10.94 -6.98
N VAL A 26 -8.77 10.92 -6.72
CA VAL A 26 -8.21 10.81 -5.36
C VAL A 26 -8.69 11.98 -4.49
N LEU A 27 -8.55 13.22 -4.98
CA LEU A 27 -8.98 14.42 -4.25
C LEU A 27 -10.49 14.40 -3.98
N GLN A 28 -11.30 13.97 -4.96
CA GLN A 28 -12.74 13.81 -4.80
C GLN A 28 -13.07 12.77 -3.73
N THR A 29 -12.42 11.60 -3.75
CA THR A 29 -12.63 10.52 -2.77
C THR A 29 -12.29 11.02 -1.36
N ILE A 30 -11.17 11.73 -1.18
CA ILE A 30 -10.80 12.34 0.09
C ILE A 30 -11.89 13.32 0.57
N GLY A 31 -12.40 14.18 -0.32
CA GLY A 31 -13.47 15.14 -0.02
C GLY A 31 -14.81 14.49 0.33
N GLN A 32 -15.10 13.31 -0.23
CA GLN A 32 -16.37 12.57 -0.03
C GLN A 32 -16.28 11.50 1.07
N ARG A 33 -15.14 11.39 1.76
CA ARG A 33 -14.95 10.39 2.81
C ARG A 33 -16.08 10.39 3.82
N ALA A 34 -16.33 9.24 4.41
CA ALA A 34 -17.28 9.12 5.51
C ALA A 34 -16.83 9.89 6.76
N ALA A 35 -17.77 10.35 7.54
CA ALA A 35 -17.46 10.92 8.85
C ALA A 35 -16.80 9.86 9.74
N GLY A 36 -15.68 10.23 10.36
CA GLY A 36 -14.91 9.35 11.25
C GLY A 36 -13.93 8.41 10.54
N THR A 37 -13.75 8.53 9.23
CA THR A 37 -12.69 7.80 8.51
C THR A 37 -11.32 8.28 9.00
N ASP A 38 -10.47 7.33 9.39
CA ASP A 38 -9.10 7.56 9.86
C ASP A 38 -8.08 7.47 8.74
N LEU A 39 -8.29 6.54 7.79
CA LEU A 39 -7.36 6.26 6.71
C LEU A 39 -8.10 5.84 5.45
N ILE A 40 -7.72 6.43 4.31
CA ILE A 40 -8.16 6.00 2.98
C ILE A 40 -6.98 5.33 2.28
N VAL A 41 -7.20 4.15 1.71
CA VAL A 41 -6.18 3.41 0.96
C VAL A 41 -6.58 3.34 -0.50
N PHE A 42 -5.67 3.73 -1.37
CA PHE A 42 -5.80 3.69 -2.83
C PHE A 42 -4.96 2.56 -3.44
N PRO A 43 -5.26 2.13 -4.67
CA PRO A 43 -4.49 1.10 -5.39
C PRO A 43 -3.04 1.50 -5.71
N GLU A 44 -2.28 0.55 -6.25
CA GLU A 44 -0.93 0.74 -6.78
C GLU A 44 -0.90 1.80 -7.88
N THR A 45 0.15 2.63 -7.92
CA THR A 45 0.41 3.69 -8.92
C THR A 45 -0.80 4.59 -9.22
N THR A 46 -1.71 4.78 -8.27
CA THR A 46 -2.98 5.51 -8.50
C THR A 46 -2.77 6.88 -9.11
N LEU A 47 -1.74 7.63 -8.69
CA LEU A 47 -1.55 9.02 -9.17
C LEU A 47 -1.08 9.09 -10.63
N SER A 48 -0.30 8.11 -11.08
CA SER A 48 0.33 8.09 -12.41
C SER A 48 -0.28 7.09 -13.40
N GLY A 49 -1.03 6.10 -12.89
CA GLY A 49 -1.27 4.86 -13.63
C GLY A 49 0.02 4.06 -13.80
N PHE A 50 -0.01 3.00 -14.60
CA PHE A 50 1.17 2.19 -14.92
C PHE A 50 1.90 2.79 -16.13
N PRO A 51 3.08 3.40 -15.96
CA PRO A 51 3.85 3.87 -17.09
C PRO A 51 4.60 2.73 -17.78
N THR A 52 4.88 2.93 -19.05
CA THR A 52 5.82 2.11 -19.84
C THR A 52 7.22 2.68 -19.75
N ARG A 53 8.21 1.97 -20.35
CA ARG A 53 9.58 2.48 -20.47
C ARG A 53 9.64 3.82 -21.21
N ASP A 54 8.75 4.01 -22.19
CA ASP A 54 8.75 5.23 -23.02
C ASP A 54 8.06 6.40 -22.29
N THR A 55 7.10 6.13 -21.41
CA THR A 55 6.29 7.16 -20.77
C THR A 55 6.70 7.48 -19.33
N VAL A 56 7.46 6.61 -18.65
CA VAL A 56 7.82 6.81 -17.23
C VAL A 56 8.55 8.14 -17.00
N GLY A 57 9.39 8.56 -17.95
CA GLY A 57 10.10 9.84 -17.88
C GLY A 57 9.18 11.07 -17.90
N GLU A 58 7.97 10.93 -18.41
CA GLU A 58 6.99 12.01 -18.51
C GLU A 58 6.04 12.03 -17.31
N VAL A 59 5.60 10.83 -16.84
CA VAL A 59 4.56 10.74 -15.79
C VAL A 59 5.12 10.65 -14.37
N ALA A 60 6.38 10.22 -14.19
CA ALA A 60 6.96 10.08 -12.86
C ALA A 60 7.27 11.45 -12.24
N GLU A 61 6.83 11.63 -11.00
CA GLU A 61 7.07 12.83 -10.20
C GLU A 61 8.05 12.55 -9.06
N THR A 62 8.72 13.59 -8.57
CA THR A 62 9.48 13.49 -7.31
C THR A 62 8.52 13.31 -6.14
N ILE A 63 9.04 12.86 -5.00
CA ILE A 63 8.23 12.71 -3.78
C ILE A 63 7.59 14.03 -3.30
N ASP A 64 8.17 15.15 -3.68
CA ASP A 64 7.61 16.50 -3.43
C ASP A 64 6.90 17.07 -4.67
N GLY A 65 6.56 16.21 -5.63
CA GLY A 65 5.91 16.59 -6.87
C GLY A 65 4.48 17.11 -6.67
N PRO A 66 3.93 17.79 -7.68
CA PRO A 66 2.65 18.50 -7.55
C PRO A 66 1.46 17.58 -7.24
N SER A 67 1.43 16.37 -7.79
CA SER A 67 0.32 15.42 -7.55
C SER A 67 0.28 14.96 -6.10
N LEU A 68 1.41 14.53 -5.55
CA LEU A 68 1.47 14.11 -4.15
C LEU A 68 1.30 15.30 -3.20
N SER A 69 1.81 16.49 -3.55
CA SER A 69 1.58 17.70 -2.76
C SER A 69 0.10 18.03 -2.65
N ALA A 70 -0.67 17.93 -3.74
CA ALA A 70 -2.12 18.13 -3.71
C ALA A 70 -2.85 17.11 -2.81
N VAL A 71 -2.41 15.85 -2.81
CA VAL A 71 -2.95 14.81 -1.90
C VAL A 71 -2.62 15.14 -0.45
N ARG A 72 -1.39 15.56 -0.15
CA ARG A 72 -0.97 15.99 1.20
C ARG A 72 -1.79 17.16 1.73
N ASP A 73 -2.06 18.14 0.88
CA ASP A 73 -2.91 19.29 1.22
C ASP A 73 -4.35 18.84 1.49
N ALA A 74 -4.92 18.00 0.63
CA ALA A 74 -6.27 17.46 0.83
C ALA A 74 -6.37 16.58 2.09
N ALA A 75 -5.38 15.74 2.38
CA ALA A 75 -5.31 14.94 3.60
C ALA A 75 -5.32 15.82 4.86
N ARG A 76 -4.52 16.89 4.87
CA ARG A 76 -4.45 17.85 5.96
C ARG A 76 -5.77 18.62 6.13
N GLU A 77 -6.36 19.12 5.05
CA GLU A 77 -7.63 19.85 5.08
C GLU A 77 -8.78 18.97 5.56
N ALA A 78 -8.76 17.70 5.14
CA ALA A 78 -9.76 16.70 5.50
C ALA A 78 -9.53 16.10 6.90
N GLY A 79 -8.33 16.22 7.48
CA GLY A 79 -7.94 15.59 8.74
C GLY A 79 -7.96 14.05 8.66
N VAL A 80 -7.58 13.47 7.51
CA VAL A 80 -7.60 12.02 7.26
C VAL A 80 -6.26 11.58 6.69
N ALA A 81 -5.76 10.41 7.10
CA ALA A 81 -4.58 9.83 6.48
C ALA A 81 -4.90 9.19 5.12
N VAL A 82 -3.90 9.11 4.26
CA VAL A 82 -4.04 8.59 2.89
C VAL A 82 -2.85 7.70 2.55
N ALA A 83 -3.09 6.46 2.13
CA ALA A 83 -2.09 5.61 1.50
C ALA A 83 -2.32 5.61 -0.02
N VAL A 84 -1.32 6.01 -0.81
CA VAL A 84 -1.47 6.20 -2.26
C VAL A 84 -0.19 5.84 -3.01
N GLY A 85 -0.35 5.20 -4.18
CA GLY A 85 0.73 4.80 -5.08
C GLY A 85 1.03 5.83 -6.16
N LEU A 86 2.32 5.92 -6.56
CA LEU A 86 2.79 6.75 -7.66
C LEU A 86 4.03 6.17 -8.34
N ALA A 87 4.27 6.57 -9.59
CA ALA A 87 5.59 6.44 -10.21
C ALA A 87 6.49 7.56 -9.68
N GLU A 88 7.45 7.20 -8.83
CA GLU A 88 8.39 8.14 -8.20
C GLU A 88 9.62 8.33 -9.08
N ARG A 89 10.07 9.59 -9.22
CA ARG A 89 11.37 9.95 -9.80
C ARG A 89 12.34 10.36 -8.69
N ASP A 90 13.48 9.68 -8.63
CA ASP A 90 14.61 10.02 -7.75
C ASP A 90 15.86 10.21 -8.60
N GLY A 91 16.15 11.45 -8.96
CA GLY A 91 17.20 11.79 -9.90
C GLY A 91 16.93 11.22 -11.29
N LYS A 92 17.73 10.23 -11.71
CA LYS A 92 17.59 9.52 -12.99
C LYS A 92 16.88 8.16 -12.86
N ARG A 93 16.52 7.77 -11.64
CA ARG A 93 15.90 6.48 -11.33
C ARG A 93 14.39 6.65 -11.15
N PHE A 94 13.65 5.59 -11.47
CA PHE A 94 12.22 5.54 -11.29
C PHE A 94 11.86 4.37 -10.36
N PHE A 95 10.87 4.57 -9.51
CA PHE A 95 10.40 3.57 -8.56
C PHE A 95 8.88 3.49 -8.56
N ASN A 96 8.36 2.29 -8.38
CA ASN A 96 6.97 2.09 -8.03
C ASN A 96 6.85 2.26 -6.50
N THR A 97 6.21 3.35 -6.08
CA THR A 97 6.24 3.81 -4.69
C THR A 97 4.84 3.95 -4.12
N THR A 98 4.67 3.53 -2.88
CA THR A 98 3.49 3.85 -2.06
C THR A 98 3.92 4.69 -0.87
N VAL A 99 3.16 5.73 -0.59
CA VAL A 99 3.34 6.58 0.60
C VAL A 99 2.12 6.49 1.50
N LEU A 100 2.36 6.55 2.81
CA LEU A 100 1.34 6.84 3.83
C LEU A 100 1.51 8.31 4.25
N VAL A 101 0.53 9.13 3.91
CA VAL A 101 0.42 10.52 4.34
C VAL A 101 -0.46 10.57 5.58
N ASP A 102 -0.02 11.22 6.65
CA ASP A 102 -0.80 11.36 7.88
C ASP A 102 -1.87 12.47 7.76
N GLU A 103 -2.72 12.60 8.77
CA GLU A 103 -3.78 13.60 8.84
C GLU A 103 -3.27 15.06 8.94
N ARG A 104 -1.96 15.26 9.06
CA ARG A 104 -1.31 16.59 9.01
C ARG A 104 -0.73 16.90 7.64
N GLY A 105 -0.83 15.94 6.69
CA GLY A 105 -0.26 16.05 5.37
C GLY A 105 1.24 15.72 5.31
N GLU A 106 1.79 15.09 6.37
CA GLU A 106 3.19 14.67 6.38
C GLU A 106 3.32 13.22 5.90
N ILE A 107 4.42 12.91 5.21
CA ILE A 107 4.72 11.53 4.79
C ILE A 107 5.21 10.76 6.01
N ALA A 108 4.36 9.88 6.55
CA ALA A 108 4.69 9.04 7.70
C ALA A 108 5.48 7.79 7.31
N LEU A 109 5.29 7.27 6.08
CA LEU A 109 6.01 6.10 5.56
C LEU A 109 6.07 6.16 4.05
N ARG A 110 7.23 5.80 3.49
CA ARG A 110 7.46 5.61 2.06
C ARG A 110 8.00 4.20 1.82
N TYR A 111 7.41 3.49 0.88
CA TYR A 111 7.87 2.17 0.46
C TYR A 111 8.03 2.11 -1.05
N ARG A 112 9.17 1.63 -1.53
CA ARG A 112 9.47 1.33 -2.94
C ARG A 112 9.35 -0.18 -3.15
N LYS A 113 8.57 -0.58 -4.16
CA LYS A 113 8.35 -1.99 -4.52
C LYS A 113 9.68 -2.74 -4.67
N THR A 114 9.84 -3.84 -3.94
CA THR A 114 11.08 -4.62 -3.94
C THR A 114 11.07 -5.73 -4.97
N HIS A 115 9.91 -6.30 -5.29
CA HIS A 115 9.74 -7.35 -6.29
C HIS A 115 9.02 -6.79 -7.51
N LEU A 116 9.77 -6.62 -8.59
CA LEU A 116 9.24 -6.07 -9.84
C LEU A 116 8.59 -7.18 -10.66
N TRP A 117 7.32 -6.98 -11.05
CA TRP A 117 6.60 -7.89 -11.93
C TRP A 117 6.87 -7.54 -13.39
N ALA A 118 6.96 -8.52 -14.27
CA ALA A 118 7.05 -8.45 -15.73
C ALA A 118 7.19 -7.05 -16.35
N SER A 119 6.10 -6.28 -16.42
CA SER A 119 6.07 -4.93 -17.02
C SER A 119 6.82 -3.87 -16.21
N ASP A 120 7.05 -4.09 -14.91
CA ASP A 120 7.86 -3.19 -14.09
C ASP A 120 9.35 -3.24 -14.44
N VAL A 121 9.81 -4.42 -14.92
CA VAL A 121 11.23 -4.67 -15.22
C VAL A 121 11.69 -3.79 -16.38
N GLY A 122 12.68 -2.96 -16.10
CA GLY A 122 13.23 -1.99 -17.07
C GLY A 122 12.44 -0.68 -17.17
N VAL A 123 11.36 -0.53 -16.38
CA VAL A 123 10.65 0.73 -16.12
C VAL A 123 11.09 1.28 -14.78
N PHE A 124 11.00 0.46 -13.72
CA PHE A 124 11.35 0.83 -12.36
C PHE A 124 12.62 0.11 -11.88
N GLU A 125 13.27 0.70 -10.89
CA GLU A 125 14.28 0.04 -10.07
C GLU A 125 13.64 -0.55 -8.81
N PRO A 126 14.15 -1.68 -8.29
CA PRO A 126 13.63 -2.26 -7.05
C PRO A 126 13.99 -1.39 -5.85
N GLY A 127 13.10 -1.38 -4.85
CA GLY A 127 13.40 -0.90 -3.51
C GLY A 127 14.41 -1.82 -2.80
N ASP A 128 15.01 -1.33 -1.72
CA ASP A 128 16.09 -2.01 -1.02
C ASP A 128 15.82 -2.30 0.47
N ARG A 129 14.62 -1.94 0.97
CA ARG A 129 14.31 -2.07 2.40
C ARG A 129 12.82 -2.16 2.70
N TYR A 130 12.53 -2.66 3.91
CA TYR A 130 11.22 -2.66 4.56
C TYR A 130 11.31 -1.80 5.81
N GLU A 131 10.33 -0.94 6.00
CA GLU A 131 10.20 -0.02 7.13
C GLU A 131 8.77 -0.02 7.65
N VAL A 132 8.55 0.49 8.86
CA VAL A 132 7.24 0.65 9.46
C VAL A 132 7.14 2.01 10.13
N CYS A 133 5.92 2.51 10.31
CA CYS A 133 5.65 3.72 11.09
C CYS A 133 4.59 3.47 12.15
N ASN A 134 4.49 4.37 13.13
CA ASN A 134 3.35 4.37 14.06
C ASN A 134 2.23 5.24 13.48
N PHE A 135 1.03 4.70 13.45
CA PHE A 135 -0.17 5.41 13.05
C PHE A 135 -1.31 5.09 14.02
N LYS A 136 -1.79 6.08 14.76
CA LYS A 136 -2.89 5.96 15.74
C LYS A 136 -2.73 4.78 16.70
N GLY A 137 -1.49 4.53 17.16
CA GLY A 137 -1.18 3.47 18.12
C GLY A 137 -0.97 2.09 17.51
N LEU A 138 -1.09 1.94 16.20
CA LEU A 138 -0.73 0.73 15.45
C LEU A 138 0.58 0.93 14.72
N THR A 139 1.37 -0.11 14.61
CA THR A 139 2.53 -0.16 13.72
C THR A 139 2.07 -0.58 12.33
N VAL A 140 2.32 0.27 11.32
CA VAL A 140 1.86 0.07 9.94
C VAL A 140 3.04 -0.16 9.02
N GLY A 141 2.92 -1.16 8.14
CA GLY A 141 3.85 -1.42 7.05
C GLY A 141 3.17 -1.42 5.70
N LEU A 142 3.95 -1.20 4.65
CA LEU A 142 3.49 -1.12 3.27
C LEU A 142 4.13 -2.22 2.42
N LEU A 143 3.36 -2.79 1.50
CA LEU A 143 3.81 -3.62 0.38
C LEU A 143 3.07 -3.21 -0.89
N ILE A 144 3.60 -3.60 -2.05
CA ILE A 144 3.01 -3.28 -3.35
C ILE A 144 2.84 -4.57 -4.17
N CYS A 145 1.60 -4.91 -4.49
CA CYS A 145 1.19 -5.88 -5.51
C CYS A 145 2.00 -7.21 -5.43
N TYR A 146 2.88 -7.44 -6.38
CA TYR A 146 3.69 -8.65 -6.52
C TYR A 146 4.51 -9.02 -5.27
N ASP A 147 4.88 -8.04 -4.43
CA ASP A 147 5.56 -8.32 -3.16
C ASP A 147 4.80 -9.33 -2.31
N ILE A 148 3.46 -9.33 -2.32
CA ILE A 148 2.65 -10.18 -1.44
C ILE A 148 2.75 -11.67 -1.79
N GLU A 149 3.19 -12.00 -3.00
CA GLU A 149 3.40 -13.39 -3.42
C GLU A 149 4.61 -14.02 -2.70
N PHE A 150 5.53 -13.20 -2.21
CA PHE A 150 6.72 -13.62 -1.47
C PHE A 150 6.45 -13.57 0.04
N PRO A 151 6.38 -14.72 0.75
CA PRO A 151 6.10 -14.74 2.19
C PRO A 151 7.12 -13.97 3.02
N GLU A 152 8.35 -13.86 2.53
CA GLU A 152 9.45 -13.14 3.18
C GLU A 152 9.16 -11.64 3.36
N THR A 153 8.44 -11.01 2.44
CA THR A 153 8.15 -9.58 2.48
C THR A 153 7.22 -9.22 3.64
N ALA A 154 6.10 -9.95 3.76
CA ALA A 154 5.17 -9.77 4.87
C ALA A 154 5.82 -10.17 6.20
N ARG A 155 6.66 -11.21 6.22
CA ARG A 155 7.43 -11.60 7.39
C ARG A 155 8.44 -10.53 7.79
N ALA A 156 9.08 -9.86 6.83
CA ALA A 156 9.99 -8.75 7.10
C ALA A 156 9.25 -7.59 7.80
N VAL A 157 8.12 -7.16 7.25
CA VAL A 157 7.28 -6.10 7.82
C VAL A 157 6.78 -6.48 9.23
N ALA A 158 6.29 -7.71 9.39
CA ALA A 158 5.84 -8.23 10.69
C ALA A 158 6.97 -8.31 11.73
N SER A 159 8.21 -8.67 11.32
CA SER A 159 9.38 -8.72 12.20
C SER A 159 9.82 -7.33 12.67
N LEU A 160 9.41 -6.27 11.99
CA LEU A 160 9.54 -4.88 12.45
C LEU A 160 8.44 -4.47 13.42
N GLY A 161 7.47 -5.35 13.68
CA GLY A 161 6.40 -5.16 14.65
C GLY A 161 5.08 -4.69 14.06
N ALA A 162 4.86 -4.85 12.76
CA ALA A 162 3.61 -4.40 12.12
C ALA A 162 2.37 -5.06 12.73
N ASP A 163 1.36 -4.24 12.98
CA ASP A 163 0.00 -4.61 13.38
C ASP A 163 -0.97 -4.56 12.19
N LEU A 164 -0.67 -3.69 11.23
CA LEU A 164 -1.42 -3.53 9.98
C LEU A 164 -0.47 -3.52 8.79
N LEU A 165 -0.70 -4.42 7.86
CA LEU A 165 -0.09 -4.42 6.54
C LEU A 165 -1.06 -3.78 5.53
N ILE A 166 -0.61 -2.75 4.82
CA ILE A 166 -1.34 -2.16 3.69
C ILE A 166 -0.67 -2.63 2.41
N VAL A 167 -1.47 -3.18 1.49
CA VAL A 167 -1.01 -3.62 0.17
C VAL A 167 -1.76 -2.83 -0.89
N THR A 168 -1.06 -1.92 -1.54
CA THR A 168 -1.58 -1.24 -2.73
C THR A 168 -1.39 -2.17 -3.94
N ASN A 169 -2.45 -2.42 -4.69
CA ASN A 169 -2.47 -3.53 -5.64
C ASN A 169 -2.94 -3.08 -7.04
N GLY A 170 -2.36 -3.72 -8.04
CA GLY A 170 -2.74 -3.61 -9.45
C GLY A 170 -2.76 -4.99 -10.11
N ASN A 171 -3.30 -5.99 -9.39
CA ASN A 171 -3.37 -7.35 -9.87
C ASN A 171 -4.50 -7.52 -10.88
N MET A 172 -4.21 -8.22 -11.97
CA MET A 172 -5.08 -8.41 -13.13
C MET A 172 -5.53 -9.86 -13.28
N GLU A 173 -6.56 -10.05 -14.10
CA GLU A 173 -6.98 -11.38 -14.51
C GLU A 173 -5.89 -12.11 -15.35
N PRO A 174 -5.72 -13.42 -15.20
CA PRO A 174 -6.49 -14.35 -14.33
C PRO A 174 -5.89 -14.52 -12.93
N PHE A 175 -5.03 -13.63 -12.46
CA PHE A 175 -4.23 -13.77 -11.24
C PHE A 175 -4.91 -13.25 -9.96
N GLY A 176 -6.12 -12.67 -10.03
CA GLY A 176 -6.90 -12.21 -8.88
C GLY A 176 -6.88 -13.19 -7.71
N PRO A 177 -7.24 -14.49 -7.93
CA PRO A 177 -7.26 -15.48 -6.85
C PRO A 177 -5.91 -15.74 -6.16
N VAL A 178 -4.78 -15.42 -6.80
CA VAL A 178 -3.43 -15.58 -6.19
C VAL A 178 -3.28 -14.59 -5.05
N HIS A 179 -3.54 -13.31 -5.31
CA HIS A 179 -3.40 -12.26 -4.30
C HIS A 179 -4.42 -12.41 -3.16
N ARG A 180 -5.67 -12.83 -3.47
CA ARG A 180 -6.68 -13.11 -2.45
C ARG A 180 -6.27 -14.22 -1.49
N ARG A 181 -5.65 -15.28 -1.97
CA ARG A 181 -5.13 -16.35 -1.11
C ARG A 181 -3.87 -15.93 -0.36
N ALA A 182 -2.99 -15.20 -1.04
CA ALA A 182 -1.75 -14.71 -0.43
C ALA A 182 -2.05 -13.78 0.75
N ILE A 183 -2.93 -12.76 0.60
CA ILE A 183 -3.20 -11.81 1.66
C ILE A 183 -3.75 -12.46 2.93
N VAL A 184 -4.63 -13.46 2.79
CA VAL A 184 -5.17 -14.26 3.91
C VAL A 184 -4.04 -14.98 4.65
N ALA A 185 -3.15 -15.66 3.90
CA ALA A 185 -2.01 -16.33 4.49
C ALA A 185 -1.05 -15.35 5.19
N ARG A 186 -0.77 -14.19 4.57
CA ARG A 186 0.13 -13.17 5.15
C ARG A 186 -0.42 -12.58 6.44
N ALA A 187 -1.74 -12.32 6.52
CA ALA A 187 -2.39 -11.86 7.75
C ALA A 187 -2.25 -12.90 8.87
N MET A 188 -2.66 -14.15 8.59
CA MET A 188 -2.70 -15.24 9.55
C MET A 188 -1.29 -15.63 10.06
N GLU A 189 -0.35 -15.91 9.15
CA GLU A 189 0.98 -16.40 9.52
C GLU A 189 1.87 -15.37 10.23
N ASN A 190 1.47 -14.08 10.15
CA ASN A 190 2.16 -12.97 10.82
C ASN A 190 1.32 -12.35 11.93
N GLN A 191 0.11 -12.81 12.16
CA GLN A 191 -0.80 -12.35 13.23
C GLN A 191 -0.98 -10.83 13.22
N MET A 192 -1.26 -10.28 12.02
CA MET A 192 -1.50 -8.85 11.79
C MET A 192 -2.71 -8.65 10.88
N PHE A 193 -3.35 -7.50 10.94
CA PHE A 193 -4.33 -7.11 9.94
C PHE A 193 -3.66 -6.92 8.58
N ALA A 194 -4.40 -7.18 7.51
CA ALA A 194 -3.92 -6.90 6.16
C ALA A 194 -5.04 -6.28 5.31
N ALA A 195 -4.80 -5.09 4.77
CA ALA A 195 -5.69 -4.41 3.84
C ALA A 195 -5.11 -4.50 2.43
N LEU A 196 -5.78 -5.22 1.53
CA LEU A 196 -5.46 -5.30 0.11
C LEU A 196 -6.39 -4.37 -0.65
N VAL A 197 -5.85 -3.41 -1.40
CA VAL A 197 -6.66 -2.47 -2.20
C VAL A 197 -6.24 -2.55 -3.64
N ASN A 198 -7.10 -3.15 -4.46
CA ASN A 198 -6.86 -3.37 -5.88
C ASN A 198 -7.64 -2.36 -6.73
N ARG A 199 -7.07 -2.02 -7.89
CA ARG A 199 -7.81 -1.27 -8.92
C ARG A 199 -8.87 -2.17 -9.58
N ILE A 200 -9.84 -1.54 -10.24
CA ILE A 200 -10.89 -2.22 -10.99
C ILE A 200 -11.00 -1.68 -12.42
N GLY A 201 -11.59 -2.47 -13.31
CA GLY A 201 -11.87 -2.08 -14.69
C GLY A 201 -10.76 -2.45 -15.67
N SER A 202 -10.78 -1.79 -16.82
CA SER A 202 -9.80 -2.05 -17.88
C SER A 202 -8.53 -1.20 -17.69
N GLY A 203 -7.41 -1.75 -18.11
CA GLY A 203 -6.14 -1.04 -18.24
C GLY A 203 -5.63 -1.12 -19.67
N ASP A 204 -4.42 -0.62 -19.92
CA ASP A 204 -3.73 -0.78 -21.19
C ASP A 204 -3.44 -2.26 -21.49
N ASP A 205 -3.07 -2.57 -22.72
CA ASP A 205 -2.74 -3.95 -23.18
C ASP A 205 -3.86 -4.99 -22.99
N ASN A 206 -5.14 -4.55 -22.98
CA ASN A 206 -6.31 -5.39 -22.72
C ASN A 206 -6.31 -6.06 -21.35
N LEU A 207 -5.58 -5.52 -20.37
CA LEU A 207 -5.63 -6.00 -18.99
C LEU A 207 -6.98 -5.68 -18.37
N THR A 208 -7.49 -6.61 -17.57
CA THR A 208 -8.70 -6.44 -16.77
C THR A 208 -8.34 -6.63 -15.29
N PHE A 209 -8.77 -5.69 -14.47
CA PHE A 209 -8.53 -5.69 -13.04
C PHE A 209 -9.82 -6.06 -12.31
N PRO A 210 -9.84 -7.14 -11.52
CA PRO A 210 -11.07 -7.67 -10.94
C PRO A 210 -11.56 -6.92 -9.71
N GLY A 211 -10.76 -6.02 -9.12
CA GLY A 211 -11.04 -5.46 -7.82
C GLY A 211 -10.69 -6.45 -6.71
N GLU A 212 -11.69 -6.97 -5.97
CA GLU A 212 -11.53 -7.90 -4.85
C GLU A 212 -10.72 -7.32 -3.67
N SER A 213 -10.80 -5.98 -3.46
CA SER A 213 -10.20 -5.34 -2.29
C SER A 213 -10.82 -5.86 -1.00
N ALA A 214 -10.01 -6.05 0.05
CA ALA A 214 -10.49 -6.63 1.29
C ALA A 214 -9.66 -6.22 2.51
N LEU A 215 -10.27 -6.30 3.69
CA LEU A 215 -9.60 -6.32 4.98
C LEU A 215 -9.64 -7.73 5.55
N ILE A 216 -8.48 -8.22 5.96
CA ILE A 216 -8.27 -9.53 6.58
C ILE A 216 -7.82 -9.31 8.03
N ASP A 217 -8.36 -10.09 8.96
CA ASP A 217 -7.99 -10.03 10.36
C ASP A 217 -6.75 -10.90 10.69
N PRO A 218 -6.19 -10.81 11.91
CA PRO A 218 -5.01 -11.58 12.31
C PRO A 218 -5.21 -13.10 12.38
N PHE A 219 -6.44 -13.59 12.28
CA PHE A 219 -6.75 -15.03 12.18
C PHE A 219 -6.85 -15.51 10.72
N GLY A 220 -6.79 -14.59 9.74
CA GLY A 220 -6.98 -14.87 8.33
C GLY A 220 -8.44 -14.82 7.89
N GLU A 221 -9.34 -14.32 8.73
CA GLU A 221 -10.75 -14.18 8.38
C GLU A 221 -10.96 -12.89 7.55
N VAL A 222 -11.83 -12.98 6.55
CA VAL A 222 -12.21 -11.85 5.70
C VAL A 222 -13.20 -10.98 6.47
N VAL A 223 -12.75 -9.82 6.95
CA VAL A 223 -13.61 -8.86 7.66
C VAL A 223 -14.62 -8.20 6.71
N CYS A 224 -14.13 -7.81 5.53
CA CYS A 224 -14.98 -7.26 4.46
C CYS A 224 -14.32 -7.45 3.10
N ASP A 225 -15.15 -7.44 2.05
CA ASP A 225 -14.78 -7.69 0.65
C ASP A 225 -15.55 -6.74 -0.27
N ALA A 226 -14.85 -6.10 -1.19
CA ALA A 226 -15.43 -5.14 -2.13
C ALA A 226 -16.08 -5.80 -3.36
N GLY A 227 -15.83 -7.10 -3.59
CA GLY A 227 -16.30 -7.79 -4.80
C GLY A 227 -15.70 -7.18 -6.07
N HIS A 228 -16.49 -7.17 -7.16
CA HIS A 228 -16.03 -6.82 -8.50
C HIS A 228 -16.63 -5.51 -9.05
N GLU A 229 -17.11 -4.64 -8.16
CA GLU A 229 -17.71 -3.36 -8.56
C GLU A 229 -16.88 -2.18 -8.05
N GLU A 230 -16.93 -1.05 -8.77
CA GLU A 230 -16.32 0.20 -8.27
C GLU A 230 -16.98 0.61 -6.95
N THR A 231 -16.18 0.74 -5.91
CA THR A 231 -16.68 1.10 -4.58
C THR A 231 -15.61 1.68 -3.68
N VAL A 232 -16.03 2.42 -2.65
CA VAL A 232 -15.20 2.77 -1.50
C VAL A 232 -15.74 1.96 -0.32
N LEU A 233 -15.06 0.84 -0.03
CA LEU A 233 -15.49 -0.11 1.00
C LEU A 233 -15.06 0.39 2.38
N ARG A 234 -16.02 0.50 3.30
CA ARG A 234 -15.72 0.83 4.70
C ARG A 234 -15.37 -0.40 5.49
N ALA A 235 -14.32 -0.31 6.27
CA ALA A 235 -13.81 -1.37 7.11
C ALA A 235 -13.47 -0.86 8.51
N THR A 236 -13.81 -1.63 9.53
CA THR A 236 -13.43 -1.33 10.91
C THR A 236 -12.40 -2.34 11.38
N LEU A 237 -11.25 -1.85 11.82
CA LEU A 237 -10.19 -2.64 12.43
C LEU A 237 -10.32 -2.53 13.95
N ASP A 238 -10.52 -3.67 14.63
CA ASP A 238 -10.55 -3.75 16.09
C ASP A 238 -9.22 -4.31 16.61
N PRO A 239 -8.37 -3.50 17.29
CA PRO A 239 -7.10 -3.97 17.83
C PRO A 239 -7.19 -5.16 18.79
N ALA A 240 -8.36 -5.44 19.39
CA ALA A 240 -8.56 -6.59 20.26
C ALA A 240 -8.34 -7.93 19.54
N HIS A 241 -8.52 -7.98 18.21
CA HIS A 241 -8.20 -9.17 17.41
C HIS A 241 -6.68 -9.46 17.39
N LEU A 242 -5.81 -8.44 17.46
CA LEU A 242 -4.36 -8.63 17.58
C LEU A 242 -3.99 -9.33 18.87
N GLU A 243 -4.58 -8.87 19.98
CA GLU A 243 -4.36 -9.47 21.30
C GLU A 243 -4.79 -10.94 21.31
N GLY A 244 -6.03 -11.22 20.84
CA GLY A 244 -6.58 -12.58 20.75
C GLY A 244 -5.74 -13.51 19.88
N ALA A 245 -5.29 -13.05 18.71
CA ALA A 245 -4.47 -13.86 17.81
C ALA A 245 -3.09 -14.19 18.40
N ARG A 246 -2.52 -13.30 19.22
CA ARG A 246 -1.18 -13.42 19.81
C ARG A 246 -1.17 -14.04 21.20
N GLU A 247 -2.32 -14.38 21.76
CA GLU A 247 -2.43 -14.90 23.13
C GLU A 247 -1.82 -16.30 23.28
N HIS A 248 -2.16 -17.23 22.39
CA HIS A 248 -1.76 -18.63 22.47
C HIS A 248 -0.70 -19.02 21.45
N TYR A 249 -0.73 -18.45 20.25
CA TYR A 249 0.24 -18.67 19.19
C TYR A 249 1.11 -17.43 19.01
N ARG A 250 2.42 -17.63 19.08
CA ARG A 250 3.40 -16.52 19.02
C ARG A 250 4.36 -16.72 17.86
N TYR A 251 3.82 -16.84 16.66
CA TYR A 251 4.58 -17.25 15.46
C TYR A 251 5.86 -16.46 15.25
N LEU A 252 5.83 -15.12 15.41
CA LEU A 252 7.04 -14.28 15.25
C LEU A 252 8.08 -14.54 16.36
N HIS A 253 7.62 -14.78 17.59
CA HIS A 253 8.50 -15.08 18.71
C HIS A 253 9.10 -16.49 18.61
N ASP A 254 8.32 -17.46 18.14
CA ASP A 254 8.72 -18.87 18.07
C ASP A 254 9.50 -19.17 16.79
N ALA A 255 9.53 -18.24 15.82
CA ALA A 255 10.29 -18.37 14.58
C ALA A 255 11.79 -18.55 14.86
N ARG A 256 12.41 -19.55 14.24
CA ARG A 256 13.84 -19.90 14.42
C ARG A 256 14.72 -19.40 13.29
N ILE A 257 14.12 -18.82 12.24
CA ILE A 257 14.84 -18.23 11.11
C ILE A 257 14.91 -16.74 11.36
N ALA A 258 16.12 -16.20 11.46
CA ALA A 258 16.35 -14.78 11.64
C ALA A 258 16.41 -14.03 10.30
N LEU A 259 15.84 -12.85 10.27
CA LEU A 259 16.02 -11.89 9.18
C LEU A 259 17.09 -10.87 9.59
N ASP A 260 17.88 -10.41 8.61
CA ASP A 260 18.93 -9.40 8.83
C ASP A 260 18.29 -8.04 9.14
N LEU A 261 18.33 -7.66 10.42
CA LEU A 261 17.85 -6.39 10.91
C LEU A 261 18.99 -5.38 10.94
N ALA A 262 18.80 -4.23 10.32
CA ALA A 262 19.76 -3.12 10.34
C ALA A 262 19.15 -1.87 10.94
N THR A 263 19.99 -0.95 11.41
CA THR A 263 19.59 0.43 11.71
C THR A 263 20.20 1.33 10.63
N LEU A 264 19.37 2.03 9.90
CA LEU A 264 19.77 3.01 8.90
C LEU A 264 19.15 4.35 9.24
N ASN A 265 19.68 5.43 8.69
CA ASN A 265 18.98 6.69 8.76
C ASN A 265 17.86 6.70 7.71
N ASP A 266 16.70 7.18 8.12
CA ASP A 266 15.59 7.47 7.22
C ASP A 266 15.92 8.67 6.31
N GLU A 267 14.99 9.09 5.47
CA GLU A 267 15.17 10.22 4.56
C GLU A 267 15.30 11.58 5.29
N TYR A 268 14.90 11.64 6.57
CA TYR A 268 15.03 12.81 7.44
C TYR A 268 16.26 12.74 8.36
N GLY A 269 17.12 11.70 8.17
CA GLY A 269 18.34 11.50 8.96
C GLY A 269 18.11 10.90 10.35
N GLN A 270 16.88 10.41 10.65
CA GLN A 270 16.58 9.75 11.91
C GLN A 270 16.89 8.25 11.84
N PRO A 271 17.35 7.63 12.94
CA PRO A 271 17.63 6.21 12.96
C PRO A 271 16.31 5.40 12.86
N ALA A 272 16.19 4.59 11.80
CA ALA A 272 15.09 3.66 11.58
C ALA A 272 15.56 2.21 11.56
N ARG A 273 14.76 1.30 12.09
CA ARG A 273 14.99 -0.15 11.98
C ARG A 273 14.46 -0.63 10.64
N VAL A 274 15.31 -1.29 9.88
CA VAL A 274 14.99 -1.77 8.53
C VAL A 274 15.38 -3.24 8.36
N ILE A 275 14.68 -3.95 7.48
CA ILE A 275 15.12 -5.22 6.92
C ILE A 275 15.43 -4.96 5.45
N ARG A 276 16.67 -5.27 5.05
CA ARG A 276 17.12 -5.02 3.68
C ARG A 276 16.62 -6.09 2.71
N ALA A 277 16.16 -5.66 1.56
CA ALA A 277 16.07 -6.49 0.38
C ALA A 277 17.46 -6.59 -0.29
N ARG A 278 17.80 -7.77 -0.81
CA ARG A 278 19.06 -8.01 -1.52
C ARG A 278 18.82 -8.24 -3.01
#